data_6a8eb8dbff45abccd4a7d6aa888b5b34
#
_entry.id   6a8eb8dbff45abccd4a7d6aa888b5b34
#
_cell.length_a   1.000
_cell.length_b   1.000
_cell.length_c   1.000
_cell.angle_alpha   90.00
_cell.angle_beta   90.00
_cell.angle_gamma   90.00
#
_symmetry.space_group_name_H-M   'P 1'
#
loop_
_entity.id
_entity.type
_entity.pdbx_description
1 polymer ?
#
loop_
_entity_poly.entity_id
_entity_poly.type
_entity_poly.pdbx_seq_one_letter_code
_entity_poly.pdbx_strand_id
1 'polypeptide(L)'
;GAIFCDDLTMKATRDYGAMIARAQIALDAGCDMIPICNDRPAARKAVAALRDFSNPLSLVRLARLHGTGQVLRETLLASDEWRAASQDLQKWTAVPQLSLDA
;
A
#
# COMPACT_ATOMS: atom_id res chain seq x y z
N GLY A 1 -7.37 -12.19 -2.80
CA GLY A 1 -6.68 -10.92 -3.07
C GLY A 1 -5.21 -10.98 -2.70
N ALA A 2 -4.46 -9.91 -2.97
CA ALA A 2 -3.08 -9.77 -2.52
C ALA A 2 -3.01 -9.32 -1.06
N ILE A 3 -1.99 -9.77 -0.33
CA ILE A 3 -1.76 -9.45 1.07
C ILE A 3 -0.58 -8.47 1.15
N PHE A 4 -0.83 -7.32 1.77
CA PHE A 4 0.19 -6.30 2.03
C PHE A 4 0.49 -6.28 3.53
N CYS A 5 1.77 -6.24 3.92
CA CYS A 5 2.08 -5.81 5.28
C CYS A 5 2.08 -4.27 5.35
N ASP A 6 2.15 -3.74 6.56
CA ASP A 6 2.38 -2.31 6.76
C ASP A 6 3.88 -1.97 6.57
N ASP A 7 4.22 -0.68 6.60
CA ASP A 7 5.58 -0.18 6.36
C ASP A 7 6.59 -0.78 7.36
N LEU A 8 7.57 -1.50 6.85
CA LEU A 8 8.63 -2.12 7.64
C LEU A 8 9.60 -1.12 8.29
N THR A 9 9.51 0.18 7.98
CA THR A 9 10.28 1.22 8.67
C THR A 9 9.67 1.62 10.01
N MET A 10 8.45 1.20 10.30
CA MET A 10 7.75 1.52 11.54
C MET A 10 8.51 1.07 12.78
N LYS A 11 8.38 1.85 13.86
CA LYS A 11 9.06 1.56 15.13
C LYS A 11 8.69 0.18 15.68
N ALA A 12 7.43 -0.23 15.55
CA ALA A 12 6.92 -1.51 16.03
C ALA A 12 7.60 -2.73 15.39
N THR A 13 8.21 -2.59 14.21
CA THR A 13 8.88 -3.69 13.53
C THR A 13 10.36 -3.83 13.91
N ARG A 14 10.93 -2.89 14.69
CA ARG A 14 12.38 -2.84 14.99
C ARG A 14 12.88 -4.04 15.78
N ASP A 15 12.05 -4.61 16.63
CA ASP A 15 12.40 -5.75 17.46
C ASP A 15 12.60 -7.06 16.63
N TYR A 16 12.13 -7.06 15.39
CA TYR A 16 12.33 -8.17 14.45
C TYR A 16 13.67 -8.10 13.67
N GLY A 17 14.57 -7.19 14.06
CA GLY A 17 15.93 -7.14 13.53
C GLY A 17 16.13 -6.19 12.36
N ALA A 18 17.13 -6.47 11.52
CA ALA A 18 17.46 -5.66 10.35
C ALA A 18 16.36 -5.74 9.28
N MET A 19 16.32 -4.74 8.38
CA MET A 19 15.28 -4.63 7.32
C MET A 19 15.11 -5.90 6.50
N ILE A 20 16.20 -6.56 6.13
CA ILE A 20 16.14 -7.82 5.35
C ILE A 20 15.45 -8.93 6.14
N ALA A 21 15.73 -9.05 7.45
CA ALA A 21 15.08 -10.03 8.31
C ALA A 21 13.58 -9.75 8.44
N ARG A 22 13.19 -8.50 8.63
CA ARG A 22 11.78 -8.12 8.67
C ARG A 22 11.05 -8.44 7.36
N ALA A 23 11.69 -8.16 6.23
CA ALA A 23 11.15 -8.47 4.92
C ALA A 23 10.95 -9.99 4.74
N GLN A 24 11.92 -10.80 5.16
CA GLN A 24 11.81 -12.24 5.10
C GLN A 24 10.68 -12.78 5.99
N ILE A 25 10.56 -12.27 7.22
CA ILE A 25 9.48 -12.66 8.15
C ILE A 25 8.11 -12.33 7.54
N ALA A 26 7.95 -11.15 6.91
CA ALA A 26 6.70 -10.78 6.27
C ALA A 26 6.35 -11.71 5.08
N LEU A 27 7.34 -12.06 4.26
CA LEU A 27 7.16 -13.01 3.15
C LEU A 27 6.81 -14.42 3.66
N ASP A 28 7.49 -14.89 4.70
CA ASP A 28 7.23 -16.21 5.30
C ASP A 28 5.83 -16.26 5.95
N ALA A 29 5.35 -15.13 6.46
CA ALA A 29 3.99 -14.97 6.95
C ALA A 29 2.92 -14.93 5.84
N GLY A 30 3.33 -14.90 4.57
CA GLY A 30 2.44 -14.95 3.41
C GLY A 30 2.08 -13.58 2.82
N CYS A 31 2.79 -12.51 3.17
CA CYS A 31 2.62 -11.23 2.50
C CYS A 31 3.12 -11.29 1.05
N ASP A 32 2.36 -10.68 0.14
CA ASP A 32 2.69 -10.61 -1.28
C ASP A 32 3.43 -9.32 -1.63
N MET A 33 3.22 -8.26 -0.84
CA MET A 33 3.83 -6.94 -1.02
C MET A 33 4.35 -6.40 0.31
N ILE A 34 5.54 -5.81 0.27
CA ILE A 34 6.26 -5.34 1.46
C ILE A 34 6.65 -3.87 1.25
N PRO A 35 5.91 -2.91 1.83
CA PRO A 35 6.26 -1.50 1.81
C PRO A 35 7.49 -1.19 2.67
N ILE A 36 8.41 -0.40 2.12
CA ILE A 36 9.56 0.21 2.81
C ILE A 36 9.56 1.68 2.41
N CYS A 37 8.87 2.53 3.17
CA CYS A 37 8.46 3.84 2.68
C CYS A 37 9.53 4.93 2.86
N ASN A 38 10.26 4.94 3.96
CA ASN A 38 11.10 6.09 4.35
C ASN A 38 12.60 5.79 4.39
N ASP A 39 13.04 4.62 3.90
CA ASP A 39 14.44 4.20 3.86
C ASP A 39 14.79 3.58 2.50
N ARG A 40 15.07 4.43 1.52
CA ARG A 40 15.43 3.99 0.18
C ARG A 40 16.70 3.11 0.14
N PRO A 41 17.77 3.40 0.91
CA PRO A 41 18.93 2.51 0.99
C PRO A 41 18.58 1.11 1.50
N ALA A 42 17.76 1.01 2.55
CA ALA A 42 17.31 -0.29 3.07
C ALA A 42 16.40 -1.01 2.08
N ALA A 43 15.50 -0.31 1.40
CA ALA A 43 14.67 -0.90 0.35
C ALA A 43 15.52 -1.51 -0.78
N ARG A 44 16.55 -0.81 -1.25
CA ARG A 44 17.46 -1.34 -2.28
C ARG A 44 18.22 -2.57 -1.80
N LYS A 45 18.67 -2.60 -0.53
CA LYS A 45 19.34 -3.78 0.05
C LYS A 45 18.36 -4.96 0.15
N ALA A 46 17.12 -4.74 0.57
CA ALA A 46 16.10 -5.77 0.63
C ALA A 46 15.81 -6.36 -0.75
N VAL A 47 15.61 -5.53 -1.78
CA VAL A 47 15.41 -5.99 -3.17
C VAL A 47 16.60 -6.82 -3.65
N ALA A 48 17.84 -6.39 -3.38
CA ALA A 48 19.03 -7.14 -3.78
C ALA A 48 19.15 -8.48 -3.06
N ALA A 49 18.83 -8.54 -1.75
CA ALA A 49 18.90 -9.75 -0.95
C ALA A 49 17.80 -10.76 -1.31
N LEU A 50 16.63 -10.28 -1.76
CA LEU A 50 15.47 -11.11 -2.07
C LEU A 50 15.31 -11.38 -3.58
N ARG A 51 16.32 -11.07 -4.39
CA ARG A 51 16.25 -11.19 -5.86
C ARG A 51 15.87 -12.59 -6.35
N ASP A 52 16.24 -13.63 -5.61
CA ASP A 52 15.98 -15.02 -5.95
C ASP A 52 14.73 -15.57 -5.24
N PHE A 53 14.06 -14.74 -4.46
CA PHE A 53 12.79 -15.10 -3.85
C PHE A 53 11.69 -15.23 -4.91
N SER A 54 10.99 -16.35 -4.89
CA SER A 54 9.86 -16.61 -5.79
C SER A 54 8.74 -17.31 -5.04
N ASN A 55 7.53 -16.79 -5.18
CA ASN A 55 6.32 -17.41 -4.69
C ASN A 55 5.26 -17.37 -5.80
N PRO A 56 4.98 -18.53 -6.45
CA PRO A 56 4.02 -18.59 -7.57
C PRO A 56 2.62 -18.11 -7.19
N LEU A 57 2.18 -18.34 -5.95
CA LEU A 57 0.88 -17.88 -5.47
C LEU A 57 0.81 -16.37 -5.37
N SER A 58 1.87 -15.73 -4.86
CA SER A 58 1.99 -14.27 -4.84
C SER A 58 1.97 -13.69 -6.25
N LEU A 59 2.67 -14.30 -7.21
CA LEU A 59 2.67 -13.84 -8.59
C LEU A 59 1.26 -13.83 -9.19
N VAL A 60 0.46 -14.88 -8.95
CA VAL A 60 -0.93 -14.94 -9.40
C VAL A 60 -1.80 -13.89 -8.73
N ARG A 61 -1.61 -13.64 -7.44
CA ARG A 61 -2.35 -12.62 -6.69
C ARG A 61 -2.01 -11.22 -7.18
N LEU A 62 -0.73 -10.92 -7.38
CA LEU A 62 -0.24 -9.62 -7.85
C LEU A 62 -0.63 -9.35 -9.30
N ALA A 63 -0.65 -10.36 -10.16
CA ALA A 63 -1.12 -10.21 -11.55
C ALA A 63 -2.56 -9.68 -11.63
N ARG A 64 -3.39 -9.97 -10.64
CA ARG A 64 -4.78 -9.46 -10.56
C ARG A 64 -4.89 -8.00 -10.14
N LEU A 65 -3.81 -7.39 -9.68
CA LEU A 65 -3.77 -5.96 -9.36
C LEU A 65 -3.53 -5.07 -10.57
N HIS A 66 -3.16 -5.66 -11.71
CA HIS A 66 -3.00 -4.90 -12.94
C HIS A 66 -4.34 -4.32 -13.39
N GLY A 67 -4.34 -3.04 -13.72
CA GLY A 67 -5.52 -2.36 -14.25
C GLY A 67 -6.00 -3.01 -15.54
N THR A 68 -7.31 -3.18 -15.66
CA THR A 68 -7.96 -3.84 -16.82
C THR A 68 -8.55 -2.85 -17.82
N GLY A 69 -8.50 -1.55 -17.53
CA GLY A 69 -9.04 -0.50 -18.40
C GLY A 69 -8.19 0.76 -18.35
N GLN A 70 -8.22 1.49 -19.45
CA GLN A 70 -7.65 2.83 -19.54
C GLN A 70 -8.79 3.84 -19.65
N VAL A 71 -9.02 4.59 -18.57
CA VAL A 71 -9.90 5.75 -18.60
C VAL A 71 -9.03 6.99 -18.71
N LEU A 72 -9.20 7.76 -19.78
CA LEU A 72 -8.50 9.03 -19.91
C LEU A 72 -8.89 9.97 -18.77
N ARG A 73 -7.94 10.73 -18.26
CA ARG A 73 -8.18 11.70 -17.16
C ARG A 73 -9.34 12.62 -17.46
N GLU A 74 -9.42 13.13 -18.67
CA GLU A 74 -10.49 14.05 -19.10
C GLU A 74 -11.86 13.39 -19.04
N THR A 75 -11.97 12.15 -19.52
CA THR A 75 -13.20 11.35 -19.47
C THR A 75 -13.60 11.08 -18.02
N LEU A 76 -12.64 10.71 -17.17
CA LEU A 76 -12.89 10.48 -15.75
C LEU A 76 -13.44 11.74 -15.07
N LEU A 77 -12.77 12.89 -15.22
CA LEU A 77 -13.17 14.14 -14.58
C LEU A 77 -14.55 14.66 -15.07
N ALA A 78 -14.95 14.28 -16.29
CA ALA A 78 -16.25 14.63 -16.85
C ALA A 78 -17.36 13.65 -16.45
N SER A 79 -17.03 12.52 -15.82
CA SER A 79 -18.01 11.47 -15.49
C SER A 79 -18.89 11.87 -14.28
N ASP A 80 -20.09 11.32 -14.25
CA ASP A 80 -21.02 11.49 -13.13
C ASP A 80 -20.52 10.78 -11.89
N GLU A 81 -19.87 9.63 -12.06
CA GLU A 81 -19.26 8.87 -10.99
C GLU A 81 -18.18 9.66 -10.26
N TRP A 82 -17.30 10.36 -11.00
CA TRP A 82 -16.29 11.22 -10.42
C TRP A 82 -16.91 12.38 -9.63
N ARG A 83 -17.94 13.00 -10.19
CA ARG A 83 -18.64 14.11 -9.52
C ARG A 83 -19.31 13.65 -8.23
N ALA A 84 -20.00 12.52 -8.26
CA ALA A 84 -20.65 11.93 -7.09
C ALA A 84 -19.63 11.59 -6.01
N ALA A 85 -18.55 10.88 -6.35
CA ALA A 85 -17.50 10.51 -5.42
C ALA A 85 -16.81 11.74 -4.80
N SER A 86 -16.56 12.77 -5.61
CA SER A 86 -15.94 14.02 -5.12
C SER A 86 -16.85 14.76 -4.14
N GLN A 87 -18.17 14.81 -4.40
CA GLN A 87 -19.15 15.40 -3.49
C GLN A 87 -19.24 14.63 -2.16
N ASP A 88 -19.23 13.30 -2.22
CA ASP A 88 -19.26 12.47 -1.03
C ASP A 88 -17.98 12.67 -0.19
N LEU A 89 -16.82 12.72 -0.83
CA LEU A 89 -15.56 12.99 -0.14
C LEU A 89 -15.59 14.36 0.58
N GLN A 90 -16.17 15.40 -0.02
CA GLN A 90 -16.30 16.71 0.62
C GLN A 90 -17.16 16.64 1.90
N LYS A 91 -18.22 15.84 1.92
CA LYS A 91 -19.04 15.63 3.13
C LYS A 91 -18.24 14.97 4.26
N TRP A 92 -17.34 14.02 3.92
CA TRP A 92 -16.51 13.30 4.90
C TRP A 92 -15.31 14.11 5.37
N THR A 93 -14.81 15.06 4.57
CA THR A 93 -13.67 15.93 4.92
C THR A 93 -14.09 17.23 5.60
N ALA A 94 -15.39 17.53 5.68
CA ALA A 94 -15.88 18.62 6.48
C ALA A 94 -15.51 18.39 7.96
N VAL A 95 -14.62 19.24 8.48
CA VAL A 95 -14.20 19.17 9.88
C VAL A 95 -15.43 19.30 10.77
N PRO A 96 -15.73 18.35 11.67
CA PRO A 96 -16.81 18.53 12.64
C PRO A 96 -16.48 19.77 13.48
N GLN A 97 -17.31 20.79 13.44
CA GLN A 97 -17.23 21.89 14.39
C GLN A 97 -17.71 21.35 15.74
N LEU A 98 -16.78 20.93 16.58
CA LEU A 98 -17.05 20.73 17.99
C LEU A 98 -17.25 22.13 18.62
N SER A 99 -18.47 22.56 18.79
CA SER A 99 -18.77 23.65 19.71
C SER A 99 -18.67 23.07 21.13
N LEU A 100 -17.60 23.40 21.81
CA LEU A 100 -17.50 23.22 23.26
C LEU A 100 -18.19 24.43 23.91
N ASP A 101 -19.50 24.50 23.80
CA ASP A 101 -20.28 25.42 24.60
C ASP A 101 -20.35 24.84 26.03
N ALA A 102 -19.50 25.39 26.90
CA ALA A 102 -19.54 25.15 28.33
C ALA A 102 -20.62 26.01 28.98
#